data_accd9d7a8c6fe2d9a4a40b41e9a4285f
#
_entry.id   accd9d7a8c6fe2d9a4a40b41e9a4285f
#
_cell.length_a   1.000
_cell.length_b   1.000
_cell.length_c   1.000
_cell.angle_alpha   90.00
_cell.angle_beta   90.00
_cell.angle_gamma   90.00
#
_symmetry.space_group_name_H-M   'P 1'
#
loop_
_entity.id
_entity.type
_entity.pdbx_description
1 polymer ?
#
loop_
_entity_poly.entity_id
_entity_poly.type
_entity_poly.pdbx_seq_one_letter_code
_entity_poly.pdbx_strand_id
1 'polypeptide(L)'
;GYDFDHTSISTQDFMDRVNTYWIQEYNIDGIRFDFTKGFTNNSNSGWDIQRQVLLKRMADTIWSVNPDLFVILEHWGDNNEEKLLSDYGMMLWGNTTYNYRQAAMGYTNTSNFSNAVYKNRGWNAPHLISYIESHDEERLMYDVNTFGNNSQPNLYNVRDIDVGLQRAELVSAFNFLIPGPKMLYMFSELGYDISINNPCRICNKPALWNYQQVPKRKRLYDITSSLINLRKNHSSTFNTKDFYYSLTSRTKRLILNDSIMNANVIGNFDIWHRNVIPNFAHLGIWYDYFSSDSLIVTDQYMSLTLAPGEYRIYTDLKLNQPSVTLSEIENQDRNEGINFYPNPANDFVLIDFQSLNNIGEANFQITDMLGRVLIQSVINNYEFDRVKKIDVSQFDPGLYQMQISSEGKTFNRSIIIE
;
A
#
# COMPACT_ATOMS: atom_id res chain seq x y z
N GLY A 1 18.36 18.77 -26.40
CA GLY A 1 17.54 19.98 -26.54
C GLY A 1 18.28 21.21 -26.08
N TYR A 2 17.71 22.33 -26.36
CA TYR A 2 18.19 23.61 -25.79
C TYR A 2 17.38 23.91 -24.55
N ASP A 3 18.04 24.38 -23.51
CA ASP A 3 17.41 24.82 -22.27
C ASP A 3 16.99 26.30 -22.36
N PHE A 4 15.91 26.66 -21.67
CA PHE A 4 15.53 28.03 -21.48
C PHE A 4 16.38 28.67 -20.38
N ASP A 5 16.85 29.89 -20.63
CA ASP A 5 17.41 30.71 -19.55
C ASP A 5 16.28 31.38 -18.78
N HIS A 6 15.84 30.77 -17.68
CA HIS A 6 14.77 31.27 -16.81
C HIS A 6 15.20 32.53 -16.03
N THR A 7 16.47 32.91 -16.05
CA THR A 7 16.93 34.20 -15.49
C THR A 7 16.65 35.37 -16.42
N SER A 8 16.44 35.10 -17.71
CA SER A 8 16.10 36.12 -18.73
C SER A 8 14.67 36.64 -18.52
N ILE A 9 14.50 37.96 -18.52
CA ILE A 9 13.20 38.62 -18.42
C ILE A 9 12.28 38.14 -19.54
N SER A 10 12.78 38.01 -20.76
CA SER A 10 11.98 37.53 -21.90
C SER A 10 11.45 36.11 -21.70
N THR A 11 12.23 35.21 -21.07
CA THR A 11 11.77 33.87 -20.72
C THR A 11 10.70 33.92 -19.63
N GLN A 12 10.91 34.76 -18.62
CA GLN A 12 9.95 34.95 -17.54
C GLN A 12 8.61 35.48 -18.08
N ASP A 13 8.62 36.51 -18.91
CA ASP A 13 7.44 37.09 -19.56
C ASP A 13 6.73 36.06 -20.45
N PHE A 14 7.48 35.23 -21.15
CA PHE A 14 6.92 34.12 -21.94
C PHE A 14 6.21 33.09 -21.07
N MET A 15 6.86 32.61 -20.01
CA MET A 15 6.29 31.63 -19.06
C MET A 15 5.04 32.20 -18.36
N ASP A 16 5.06 33.45 -17.94
CA ASP A 16 3.91 34.11 -17.31
C ASP A 16 2.71 34.15 -18.24
N ARG A 17 2.90 34.51 -19.48
CA ARG A 17 1.82 34.54 -20.49
C ARG A 17 1.29 33.12 -20.77
N VAL A 18 2.17 32.16 -20.91
CA VAL A 18 1.76 30.74 -21.14
C VAL A 18 0.96 30.22 -19.95
N ASN A 19 1.46 30.39 -18.74
CA ASN A 19 0.77 29.92 -17.53
C ASN A 19 -0.60 30.61 -17.37
N THR A 20 -0.64 31.94 -17.52
CA THR A 20 -1.89 32.71 -17.45
C THR A 20 -2.89 32.26 -18.51
N TYR A 21 -2.44 32.05 -19.76
CA TYR A 21 -3.29 31.54 -20.83
C TYR A 21 -3.94 30.18 -20.49
N TRP A 22 -3.15 29.20 -20.03
CA TRP A 22 -3.68 27.90 -19.68
C TRP A 22 -4.70 27.99 -18.52
N ILE A 23 -4.44 28.82 -17.52
CA ILE A 23 -5.35 29.02 -16.40
C ILE A 23 -6.68 29.61 -16.86
N GLN A 24 -6.63 30.69 -17.65
CA GLN A 24 -7.81 31.46 -18.05
C GLN A 24 -8.62 30.74 -19.13
N GLU A 25 -7.94 30.15 -20.13
CA GLU A 25 -8.61 29.52 -21.28
C GLU A 25 -9.19 28.18 -20.96
N TYR A 26 -8.47 27.36 -20.17
CA TYR A 26 -8.86 25.97 -19.90
C TYR A 26 -9.35 25.72 -18.47
N ASN A 27 -9.36 26.74 -17.62
CA ASN A 27 -9.82 26.66 -16.23
C ASN A 27 -9.20 25.48 -15.47
N ILE A 28 -7.89 25.32 -15.60
CA ILE A 28 -7.14 24.22 -14.93
C ILE A 28 -6.98 24.51 -13.44
N ASP A 29 -6.91 23.46 -12.62
CA ASP A 29 -6.78 23.55 -11.16
C ASP A 29 -5.32 23.53 -10.67
N GLY A 30 -4.37 23.21 -11.55
CA GLY A 30 -2.95 23.17 -11.19
C GLY A 30 -2.02 22.97 -12.37
N ILE A 31 -0.74 23.29 -12.16
CA ILE A 31 0.33 23.08 -13.15
C ILE A 31 1.47 22.35 -12.48
N ARG A 32 1.94 21.28 -13.11
CA ARG A 32 3.16 20.56 -12.71
C ARG A 32 4.31 21.00 -13.62
N PHE A 33 5.35 21.54 -13.03
CA PHE A 33 6.57 21.96 -13.71
C PHE A 33 7.61 20.84 -13.66
N ASP A 34 8.11 20.51 -14.85
CA ASP A 34 9.13 19.48 -15.06
C ASP A 34 10.51 19.99 -14.64
N PHE A 35 11.28 19.14 -13.99
CA PHE A 35 12.70 19.31 -13.67
C PHE A 35 13.10 20.71 -13.19
N THR A 36 12.34 21.28 -12.25
CA THR A 36 12.53 22.67 -11.81
C THR A 36 13.88 22.97 -11.15
N LYS A 37 14.61 21.93 -10.71
CA LYS A 37 16.00 22.12 -10.26
C LYS A 37 16.94 22.59 -11.35
N GLY A 38 16.57 22.42 -12.61
CA GLY A 38 17.30 22.88 -13.79
C GLY A 38 16.99 24.32 -14.22
N PHE A 39 16.08 25.05 -13.55
CA PHE A 39 15.67 26.41 -13.97
C PHE A 39 16.78 27.46 -13.86
N THR A 40 17.79 27.20 -13.07
CA THR A 40 19.07 27.92 -13.18
C THR A 40 20.06 26.99 -13.87
N ASN A 41 20.83 27.51 -14.82
CA ASN A 41 21.89 26.77 -15.52
C ASN A 41 23.05 26.37 -14.59
N ASN A 42 22.81 26.37 -13.30
CA ASN A 42 23.70 25.88 -12.28
C ASN A 42 23.48 24.34 -12.19
N SER A 43 24.42 23.56 -12.73
CA SER A 43 24.34 22.09 -12.79
C SER A 43 24.30 21.40 -11.43
N ASN A 44 24.33 22.14 -10.34
CA ASN A 44 24.36 21.64 -8.99
C ASN A 44 22.94 21.42 -8.44
N SER A 45 22.63 20.21 -8.02
CA SER A 45 21.37 19.87 -7.32
C SER A 45 21.33 20.40 -5.87
N GLY A 46 22.37 21.06 -5.40
CA GLY A 46 22.46 21.69 -4.09
C GLY A 46 21.60 22.93 -3.96
N TRP A 47 21.71 23.59 -2.81
CA TRP A 47 21.01 24.83 -2.48
C TRP A 47 21.28 25.94 -3.51
N ASP A 48 20.22 26.57 -4.05
CA ASP A 48 20.29 27.65 -5.03
C ASP A 48 19.25 28.74 -4.74
N ILE A 49 19.75 29.91 -4.26
CA ILE A 49 18.90 31.05 -3.93
C ILE A 49 18.25 31.67 -5.20
N GLN A 50 18.97 31.70 -6.31
CA GLN A 50 18.44 32.29 -7.57
C GLN A 50 17.25 31.44 -8.06
N ARG A 51 17.36 30.14 -8.01
CA ARG A 51 16.27 29.22 -8.37
C ARG A 51 15.06 29.42 -7.48
N GLN A 52 15.24 29.56 -6.17
CA GLN A 52 14.14 29.82 -5.23
C GLN A 52 13.42 31.12 -5.55
N VAL A 53 14.17 32.20 -5.89
CA VAL A 53 13.59 33.48 -6.28
C VAL A 53 12.77 33.34 -7.56
N LEU A 54 13.28 32.62 -8.56
CA LEU A 54 12.58 32.37 -9.83
C LEU A 54 11.29 31.58 -9.63
N LEU A 55 11.34 30.48 -8.87
CA LEU A 55 10.18 29.63 -8.62
C LEU A 55 9.11 30.38 -7.81
N LYS A 56 9.48 31.12 -6.79
CA LYS A 56 8.54 31.92 -5.99
C LYS A 56 7.87 33.01 -6.85
N ARG A 57 8.66 33.75 -7.65
CA ARG A 57 8.12 34.74 -8.57
C ARG A 57 7.11 34.12 -9.55
N MET A 58 7.43 32.99 -10.14
CA MET A 58 6.53 32.26 -11.03
C MET A 58 5.24 31.86 -10.32
N ALA A 59 5.35 31.31 -9.11
CA ALA A 59 4.19 30.93 -8.30
C ALA A 59 3.33 32.16 -7.96
N ASP A 60 3.93 33.31 -7.58
CA ASP A 60 3.22 34.56 -7.29
C ASP A 60 2.43 35.04 -8.50
N THR A 61 3.00 34.95 -9.70
CA THR A 61 2.30 35.31 -10.94
C THR A 61 1.10 34.38 -11.18
N ILE A 62 1.25 33.09 -11.00
CA ILE A 62 0.17 32.12 -11.12
C ILE A 62 -0.94 32.41 -10.10
N TRP A 63 -0.59 32.63 -8.85
CA TRP A 63 -1.55 32.88 -7.76
C TRP A 63 -2.19 34.28 -7.86
N SER A 64 -1.57 35.24 -8.57
CA SER A 64 -2.23 36.50 -8.88
C SER A 64 -3.42 36.35 -9.85
N VAL A 65 -3.41 35.28 -10.67
CA VAL A 65 -4.50 34.93 -11.60
C VAL A 65 -5.55 34.05 -10.91
N ASN A 66 -5.11 33.04 -10.18
CA ASN A 66 -5.96 32.15 -9.41
C ASN A 66 -5.23 31.71 -8.11
N PRO A 67 -5.61 32.25 -6.93
CA PRO A 67 -4.92 32.01 -5.67
C PRO A 67 -5.06 30.55 -5.16
N ASP A 68 -6.05 29.81 -5.65
CA ASP A 68 -6.31 28.41 -5.26
C ASP A 68 -5.61 27.38 -6.15
N LEU A 69 -4.88 27.85 -7.18
CA LEU A 69 -4.25 26.96 -8.15
C LEU A 69 -3.05 26.22 -7.55
N PHE A 70 -3.00 24.90 -7.77
CA PHE A 70 -1.88 24.08 -7.33
C PHE A 70 -0.63 24.32 -8.19
N VAL A 71 0.46 24.73 -7.57
CA VAL A 71 1.79 24.81 -8.18
C VAL A 71 2.59 23.61 -7.73
N ILE A 72 2.87 22.70 -8.66
CA ILE A 72 3.51 21.41 -8.37
C ILE A 72 4.89 21.39 -9.04
N LEU A 73 5.91 21.04 -8.27
CA LEU A 73 7.29 21.03 -8.74
C LEU A 73 7.86 19.60 -8.75
N GLU A 74 8.35 19.18 -9.89
CA GLU A 74 9.33 18.11 -9.92
C GLU A 74 10.70 18.72 -9.66
N HIS A 75 11.10 18.76 -8.40
CA HIS A 75 12.28 19.52 -8.00
C HIS A 75 13.50 18.63 -7.73
N TRP A 76 13.37 17.70 -6.76
CA TRP A 76 14.43 16.76 -6.36
C TRP A 76 15.78 17.44 -6.10
N GLY A 77 15.73 18.59 -5.48
CA GLY A 77 16.86 19.39 -5.10
C GLY A 77 17.32 19.15 -3.66
N ASP A 78 18.00 20.16 -3.09
CA ASP A 78 18.34 20.15 -1.67
C ASP A 78 17.07 20.16 -0.80
N ASN A 79 17.03 19.30 0.24
CA ASN A 79 15.85 19.17 1.09
C ASN A 79 15.46 20.47 1.82
N ASN A 80 16.43 21.33 2.17
CA ASN A 80 16.10 22.60 2.81
C ASN A 80 15.49 23.57 1.80
N GLU A 81 15.90 23.50 0.54
CA GLU A 81 15.28 24.25 -0.55
C GLU A 81 13.86 23.78 -0.80
N GLU A 82 13.63 22.45 -0.92
CA GLU A 82 12.30 21.88 -1.04
C GLU A 82 11.40 22.26 0.14
N LYS A 83 11.94 22.28 1.36
CA LYS A 83 11.21 22.77 2.55
C LYS A 83 10.77 24.19 2.40
N LEU A 84 11.65 25.10 1.95
CA LEU A 84 11.29 26.53 1.75
C LEU A 84 10.22 26.70 0.67
N LEU A 85 10.31 25.94 -0.42
CA LEU A 85 9.31 25.99 -1.50
C LEU A 85 7.96 25.43 -1.02
N SER A 86 7.99 24.34 -0.23
CA SER A 86 6.82 23.77 0.43
C SER A 86 6.18 24.76 1.41
N ASP A 87 6.98 25.40 2.27
CA ASP A 87 6.50 26.36 3.27
C ASP A 87 5.96 27.65 2.59
N TYR A 88 6.40 27.95 1.36
CA TYR A 88 5.89 29.04 0.54
C TYR A 88 4.51 28.75 -0.07
N GLY A 89 4.12 27.47 -0.20
CA GLY A 89 2.83 27.07 -0.72
C GLY A 89 2.87 26.08 -1.90
N MET A 90 4.05 25.84 -2.47
CA MET A 90 4.20 24.91 -3.59
C MET A 90 4.19 23.45 -3.13
N MET A 91 3.72 22.54 -3.98
CA MET A 91 3.75 21.11 -3.75
C MET A 91 4.95 20.47 -4.46
N LEU A 92 5.63 19.53 -3.81
CA LEU A 92 6.84 18.88 -4.32
C LEU A 92 6.61 17.39 -4.55
N TRP A 93 7.04 16.87 -5.69
CA TRP A 93 7.05 15.42 -5.97
C TRP A 93 8.07 14.71 -5.09
N GLY A 94 7.62 13.63 -4.43
CA GLY A 94 8.34 12.99 -3.35
C GLY A 94 9.39 11.97 -3.75
N ASN A 95 9.40 11.44 -4.97
CA ASN A 95 10.26 10.34 -5.44
C ASN A 95 10.44 9.22 -4.39
N THR A 96 9.34 8.53 -4.06
CA THR A 96 9.32 7.45 -3.06
C THR A 96 9.13 6.06 -3.68
N THR A 97 9.08 5.97 -4.99
CA THR A 97 8.74 4.79 -5.79
C THR A 97 9.62 3.58 -5.47
N TYR A 98 10.94 3.77 -5.39
CA TYR A 98 11.87 2.68 -5.08
C TYR A 98 11.52 1.97 -3.77
N ASN A 99 11.31 2.73 -2.69
CA ASN A 99 11.05 2.15 -1.38
C ASN A 99 9.68 1.45 -1.30
N TYR A 100 8.66 1.99 -1.96
CA TYR A 100 7.36 1.34 -2.08
C TYR A 100 7.43 0.04 -2.88
N ARG A 101 8.17 0.03 -4.00
CA ARG A 101 8.39 -1.19 -4.79
C ARG A 101 9.13 -2.26 -3.99
N GLN A 102 10.19 -1.89 -3.26
CA GLN A 102 10.91 -2.81 -2.35
C GLN A 102 9.99 -3.37 -1.26
N ALA A 103 9.12 -2.52 -0.70
CA ALA A 103 8.14 -2.94 0.30
C ALA A 103 7.11 -3.92 -0.30
N ALA A 104 6.58 -3.64 -1.49
CA ALA A 104 5.67 -4.54 -2.19
C ALA A 104 6.35 -5.86 -2.56
N MET A 105 7.60 -5.83 -3.02
CA MET A 105 8.38 -7.02 -3.35
C MET A 105 8.78 -7.88 -2.14
N GLY A 106 8.56 -7.42 -0.89
CA GLY A 106 8.91 -8.18 0.31
C GLY A 106 10.38 -8.08 0.73
N TYR A 107 11.11 -7.05 0.26
CA TYR A 107 12.50 -6.79 0.63
C TYR A 107 12.58 -5.78 1.78
N THR A 108 12.45 -6.27 3.00
CA THR A 108 12.28 -5.45 4.20
C THR A 108 13.47 -4.55 4.55
N ASN A 109 14.69 -4.91 4.13
CA ASN A 109 15.90 -4.14 4.41
C ASN A 109 15.99 -2.83 3.60
N THR A 110 15.27 -2.75 2.47
CA THR A 110 15.27 -1.60 1.55
C THR A 110 13.90 -0.92 1.46
N SER A 111 12.95 -1.34 2.28
CA SER A 111 11.55 -0.92 2.26
C SER A 111 11.22 0.27 3.17
N ASN A 112 12.20 1.06 3.55
CA ASN A 112 11.96 2.25 4.37
C ASN A 112 11.40 3.38 3.50
N PHE A 113 10.09 3.63 3.62
CA PHE A 113 9.44 4.74 2.91
C PHE A 113 9.06 5.91 3.84
N SER A 114 9.81 6.14 4.93
CA SER A 114 9.60 7.30 5.81
C SER A 114 9.73 8.63 5.06
N ASN A 115 10.49 8.67 3.96
CA ASN A 115 10.61 9.84 3.10
C ASN A 115 9.31 10.23 2.36
N ALA A 116 8.27 9.38 2.39
CA ALA A 116 6.91 9.74 1.95
C ALA A 116 6.18 10.64 2.97
N VAL A 117 6.75 10.84 4.15
CA VAL A 117 6.18 11.65 5.22
C VAL A 117 6.89 13.02 5.25
N TYR A 118 6.14 14.09 5.04
CA TYR A 118 6.70 15.45 5.02
C TYR A 118 7.42 15.82 6.34
N LYS A 119 6.93 15.36 7.48
CA LYS A 119 7.60 15.55 8.79
C LYS A 119 8.95 14.86 8.86
N ASN A 120 9.13 13.70 8.21
CA ASN A 120 10.43 13.03 8.17
C ASN A 120 11.50 13.85 7.42
N ARG A 121 11.04 14.67 6.47
CA ARG A 121 11.91 15.63 5.76
C ARG A 121 12.12 16.95 6.53
N GLY A 122 11.49 17.09 7.70
CA GLY A 122 11.54 18.32 8.51
C GLY A 122 10.71 19.47 7.94
N TRP A 123 9.73 19.21 7.04
CA TRP A 123 8.86 20.21 6.46
C TRP A 123 7.72 20.58 7.41
N ASN A 124 7.27 21.83 7.35
CA ASN A 124 6.18 22.34 8.18
C ASN A 124 4.80 22.12 7.53
N ALA A 125 4.74 22.21 6.19
CA ALA A 125 3.52 22.05 5.42
C ALA A 125 3.43 20.64 4.80
N PRO A 126 2.23 20.04 4.70
CA PRO A 126 2.01 18.70 4.15
C PRO A 126 1.97 18.74 2.61
N HIS A 127 2.93 19.41 1.96
CA HIS A 127 2.94 19.62 0.52
C HIS A 127 3.79 18.62 -0.24
N LEU A 128 4.15 17.51 0.39
CA LEU A 128 4.86 16.39 -0.23
C LEU A 128 3.88 15.48 -0.98
N ILE A 129 3.93 15.47 -2.30
CA ILE A 129 3.16 14.53 -3.13
C ILE A 129 3.87 13.18 -3.11
N SER A 130 3.28 12.21 -2.43
CA SER A 130 3.81 10.85 -2.43
C SER A 130 3.08 9.99 -3.47
N TYR A 131 3.81 9.07 -4.10
CA TYR A 131 3.29 8.17 -5.13
C TYR A 131 4.09 6.88 -5.19
N ILE A 132 3.45 5.82 -5.67
CA ILE A 132 4.03 4.48 -5.82
C ILE A 132 4.66 4.33 -7.20
N GLU A 133 4.04 4.91 -8.21
CA GLU A 133 4.43 4.87 -9.62
C GLU A 133 4.29 6.23 -10.27
N SER A 134 5.05 6.47 -11.34
CA SER A 134 4.86 7.61 -12.26
C SER A 134 5.10 7.18 -13.70
N HIS A 135 5.13 8.17 -14.62
CA HIS A 135 5.47 7.93 -16.03
C HIS A 135 6.97 7.65 -16.24
N ASP A 136 7.81 7.89 -15.24
CA ASP A 136 9.27 7.76 -15.33
C ASP A 136 9.81 6.51 -14.65
N GLU A 137 9.08 5.89 -13.74
CA GLU A 137 9.53 4.69 -13.03
C GLU A 137 8.84 3.43 -13.56
N GLU A 138 9.45 2.28 -13.23
CA GLU A 138 8.87 0.98 -13.57
C GLU A 138 7.57 0.74 -12.81
N ARG A 139 6.68 -0.03 -13.39
CA ARG A 139 5.40 -0.41 -12.81
C ARG A 139 5.58 -1.30 -11.60
N LEU A 140 4.83 -1.02 -10.54
CA LEU A 140 4.85 -1.79 -9.31
C LEU A 140 4.64 -3.28 -9.57
N MET A 141 3.57 -3.62 -10.28
CA MET A 141 3.23 -5.02 -10.52
C MET A 141 4.19 -5.72 -11.48
N TYR A 142 4.82 -5.01 -12.41
CA TYR A 142 5.89 -5.58 -13.21
C TYR A 142 7.08 -6.00 -12.33
N ASP A 143 7.53 -5.11 -11.43
CA ASP A 143 8.62 -5.42 -10.52
C ASP A 143 8.24 -6.55 -9.54
N VAL A 144 7.03 -6.52 -8.99
CA VAL A 144 6.53 -7.55 -8.07
C VAL A 144 6.50 -8.92 -8.73
N ASN A 145 5.91 -9.04 -9.92
CA ASN A 145 5.79 -10.31 -10.64
C ASN A 145 7.15 -10.83 -11.12
N THR A 146 8.09 -9.92 -11.44
CA THR A 146 9.40 -10.31 -12.00
C THR A 146 10.45 -10.55 -10.91
N PHE A 147 10.51 -9.65 -9.93
CA PHE A 147 11.60 -9.58 -8.95
C PHE A 147 11.13 -9.77 -7.51
N GLY A 148 9.83 -10.03 -7.27
CA GLY A 148 9.29 -10.24 -5.94
C GLY A 148 10.02 -11.35 -5.19
N ASN A 149 10.01 -11.29 -3.86
CA ASN A 149 10.66 -12.26 -3.00
C ASN A 149 9.97 -13.62 -3.11
N ASN A 150 10.70 -14.61 -3.58
CA ASN A 150 10.23 -16.00 -3.74
C ASN A 150 11.06 -16.99 -2.91
N SER A 151 11.67 -16.55 -1.81
CA SER A 151 12.44 -17.44 -0.93
C SER A 151 11.56 -18.50 -0.25
N GLN A 152 10.24 -18.38 -0.36
CA GLN A 152 9.26 -19.36 0.11
C GLN A 152 8.25 -19.68 -1.00
N PRO A 153 8.69 -20.29 -2.10
CA PRO A 153 7.84 -20.43 -3.29
C PRO A 153 6.59 -21.27 -3.08
N ASN A 154 6.60 -22.19 -2.10
CA ASN A 154 5.48 -23.08 -1.78
C ASN A 154 4.58 -22.57 -0.64
N LEU A 155 4.96 -21.48 0.03
CA LEU A 155 4.24 -20.94 1.18
C LEU A 155 3.68 -19.54 0.89
N TYR A 156 4.55 -18.64 0.43
CA TYR A 156 4.20 -17.26 0.12
C TYR A 156 5.12 -16.73 -0.96
N ASN A 157 4.69 -16.88 -2.21
CA ASN A 157 5.46 -16.43 -3.37
C ASN A 157 4.98 -15.04 -3.82
N VAL A 158 5.79 -14.01 -3.59
CA VAL A 158 5.44 -12.63 -3.95
C VAL A 158 5.30 -12.43 -5.47
N ARG A 159 5.90 -13.31 -6.28
CA ARG A 159 5.76 -13.25 -7.75
C ARG A 159 4.43 -13.80 -8.26
N ASP A 160 3.69 -14.51 -7.41
CA ASP A 160 2.31 -14.89 -7.71
C ASP A 160 1.47 -13.62 -7.87
N ILE A 161 0.68 -13.56 -8.95
CA ILE A 161 -0.10 -12.36 -9.28
C ILE A 161 -1.08 -12.00 -8.16
N ASP A 162 -1.65 -12.98 -7.50
CA ASP A 162 -2.65 -12.76 -6.46
C ASP A 162 -2.01 -12.22 -5.18
N VAL A 163 -0.88 -12.79 -4.79
CA VAL A 163 -0.05 -12.30 -3.69
C VAL A 163 0.47 -10.91 -4.01
N GLY A 164 0.94 -10.69 -5.24
CA GLY A 164 1.41 -9.39 -5.70
C GLY A 164 0.34 -8.30 -5.62
N LEU A 165 -0.90 -8.60 -6.05
CA LEU A 165 -2.02 -7.66 -5.96
C LEU A 165 -2.39 -7.34 -4.51
N GLN A 166 -2.41 -8.34 -3.60
CA GLN A 166 -2.60 -8.12 -2.17
C GLN A 166 -1.50 -7.20 -1.59
N ARG A 167 -0.26 -7.36 -2.03
CA ARG A 167 0.83 -6.48 -1.59
C ARG A 167 0.72 -5.08 -2.19
N ALA A 168 0.14 -4.93 -3.37
CA ALA A 168 -0.22 -3.63 -3.93
C ALA A 168 -1.31 -2.93 -3.08
N GLU A 169 -2.32 -3.67 -2.57
CA GLU A 169 -3.29 -3.14 -1.59
C GLU A 169 -2.59 -2.63 -0.33
N LEU A 170 -1.68 -3.44 0.24
CA LEU A 170 -0.91 -3.09 1.44
C LEU A 170 -0.13 -1.77 1.27
N VAL A 171 0.65 -1.62 0.19
CA VAL A 171 1.40 -0.37 -0.03
C VAL A 171 0.49 0.81 -0.33
N SER A 172 -0.64 0.58 -1.01
CA SER A 172 -1.66 1.59 -1.29
C SER A 172 -2.30 2.11 -0.01
N ALA A 173 -2.62 1.24 0.95
CA ALA A 173 -3.17 1.63 2.24
C ALA A 173 -2.25 2.65 2.95
N PHE A 174 -0.95 2.40 2.99
CA PHE A 174 -0.01 3.36 3.59
C PHE A 174 0.17 4.61 2.75
N ASN A 175 0.32 4.47 1.42
CA ASN A 175 0.50 5.65 0.56
C ASN A 175 -0.68 6.62 0.66
N PHE A 176 -1.92 6.11 0.56
CA PHE A 176 -3.09 6.98 0.59
C PHE A 176 -3.38 7.58 1.97
N LEU A 177 -3.04 6.89 3.07
CA LEU A 177 -3.41 7.33 4.41
C LEU A 177 -2.33 8.16 5.13
N ILE A 178 -1.08 8.18 4.66
CA ILE A 178 -0.06 9.14 5.12
C ILE A 178 -0.55 10.57 4.78
N PRO A 179 -0.50 11.55 5.70
CA PRO A 179 -0.90 12.93 5.43
C PRO A 179 -0.11 13.59 4.29
N GLY A 180 -0.78 14.43 3.49
CA GLY A 180 -0.24 15.12 2.33
C GLY A 180 -0.88 14.66 1.00
N PRO A 181 -0.71 15.40 -0.11
CA PRO A 181 -1.28 15.07 -1.41
C PRO A 181 -0.71 13.77 -1.99
N LYS A 182 -1.46 13.16 -2.90
CA LYS A 182 -1.12 11.89 -3.54
C LYS A 182 -1.26 11.96 -5.04
N MET A 183 -0.41 11.22 -5.73
CA MET A 183 -0.58 10.93 -7.15
C MET A 183 -0.85 9.44 -7.34
N LEU A 184 -1.87 9.14 -8.12
CA LEU A 184 -2.16 7.81 -8.64
C LEU A 184 -1.85 7.81 -10.14
N TYR A 185 -0.93 6.96 -10.58
CA TYR A 185 -0.60 6.88 -11.99
C TYR A 185 -1.48 5.85 -12.70
N MET A 186 -1.71 6.06 -13.97
CA MET A 186 -2.61 5.35 -14.88
C MET A 186 -2.61 3.82 -14.68
N PHE A 187 -3.77 3.26 -14.37
CA PHE A 187 -4.03 1.84 -14.13
C PHE A 187 -3.27 1.20 -12.95
N SER A 188 -2.56 1.97 -12.10
CA SER A 188 -1.97 1.44 -10.85
C SER A 188 -3.02 0.79 -9.96
N GLU A 189 -4.23 1.37 -9.96
CA GLU A 189 -5.40 0.89 -9.22
C GLU A 189 -5.94 -0.46 -9.73
N LEU A 190 -5.49 -0.91 -10.89
CA LEU A 190 -5.80 -2.22 -11.48
C LEU A 190 -4.58 -3.15 -11.52
N GLY A 191 -3.47 -2.71 -10.91
CA GLY A 191 -2.23 -3.48 -10.89
C GLY A 191 -1.61 -3.64 -12.28
N TYR A 192 -1.43 -2.53 -13.01
CA TYR A 192 -0.81 -2.53 -14.33
C TYR A 192 0.60 -3.12 -14.30
N ASP A 193 0.88 -4.12 -15.12
CA ASP A 193 2.09 -4.95 -15.06
C ASP A 193 2.90 -4.99 -16.36
N ILE A 194 2.57 -4.14 -17.34
CA ILE A 194 3.40 -4.00 -18.54
C ILE A 194 4.55 -3.04 -18.24
N SER A 195 5.79 -3.52 -18.43
CA SER A 195 7.00 -2.73 -18.21
C SER A 195 6.97 -1.40 -18.95
N ILE A 196 7.50 -0.36 -18.31
CA ILE A 196 7.71 0.95 -18.93
C ILE A 196 8.59 0.84 -20.17
N ASN A 197 9.45 -0.18 -20.28
CA ASN A 197 10.34 -0.41 -21.41
C ASN A 197 9.70 -1.25 -22.54
N ASN A 198 8.45 -1.67 -22.41
CA ASN A 198 7.76 -2.47 -23.41
C ASN A 198 6.64 -1.65 -24.09
N PRO A 199 6.63 -1.47 -25.42
CA PRO A 199 7.68 -1.88 -26.40
C PRO A 199 8.92 -0.98 -26.34
N CYS A 200 8.82 0.23 -25.83
CA CYS A 200 9.93 1.12 -25.52
C CYS A 200 9.50 2.13 -24.44
N ARG A 201 10.47 2.79 -23.78
CA ARG A 201 10.21 3.70 -22.65
C ARG A 201 9.23 4.83 -22.99
N ILE A 202 9.37 5.43 -24.17
CA ILE A 202 8.56 6.56 -24.64
C ILE A 202 7.40 6.16 -25.55
N CYS A 203 7.21 4.86 -25.79
CA CYS A 203 6.12 4.36 -26.62
C CYS A 203 4.78 4.38 -25.89
N ASN A 204 3.69 4.48 -26.65
CA ASN A 204 2.35 4.36 -26.11
C ASN A 204 2.17 3.00 -25.40
N LYS A 205 1.52 3.03 -24.24
CA LYS A 205 1.18 1.84 -23.48
C LYS A 205 -0.26 1.44 -23.73
N PRO A 206 -0.57 0.14 -23.84
CA PRO A 206 -1.94 -0.30 -24.04
C PRO A 206 -2.83 0.07 -22.85
N ALA A 207 -4.04 0.53 -23.14
CA ALA A 207 -5.07 0.75 -22.14
C ALA A 207 -5.80 -0.58 -21.86
N LEU A 208 -5.57 -1.17 -20.69
CA LEU A 208 -6.05 -2.50 -20.34
C LEU A 208 -7.35 -2.44 -19.52
N TRP A 209 -8.43 -1.91 -20.11
CA TRP A 209 -9.74 -1.83 -19.45
C TRP A 209 -10.31 -3.19 -19.05
N ASN A 210 -9.93 -4.27 -19.75
CA ASN A 210 -10.32 -5.64 -19.42
C ASN A 210 -9.79 -6.09 -18.03
N TYR A 211 -8.80 -5.41 -17.43
CA TYR A 211 -8.34 -5.70 -16.07
C TYR A 211 -9.46 -5.54 -15.03
N GLN A 212 -10.44 -4.67 -15.27
CA GLN A 212 -11.61 -4.54 -14.40
C GLN A 212 -12.50 -5.80 -14.38
N GLN A 213 -12.37 -6.68 -15.37
CA GLN A 213 -13.13 -7.94 -15.44
C GLN A 213 -12.45 -9.07 -14.65
N VAL A 214 -11.20 -8.88 -14.21
CA VAL A 214 -10.45 -9.84 -13.39
C VAL A 214 -10.73 -9.55 -11.92
N PRO A 215 -11.39 -10.47 -11.16
CA PRO A 215 -11.89 -10.19 -9.82
C PRO A 215 -10.84 -9.62 -8.86
N LYS A 216 -9.63 -10.16 -8.83
CA LYS A 216 -8.55 -9.70 -7.93
C LYS A 216 -8.01 -8.32 -8.31
N ARG A 217 -7.96 -7.98 -9.60
CA ARG A 217 -7.61 -6.63 -10.06
C ARG A 217 -8.74 -5.63 -9.76
N LYS A 218 -9.99 -6.06 -9.95
CA LYS A 218 -11.17 -5.28 -9.56
C LYS A 218 -11.17 -5.00 -8.06
N ARG A 219 -10.78 -5.98 -7.24
CA ARG A 219 -10.61 -5.80 -5.81
C ARG A 219 -9.58 -4.70 -5.48
N LEU A 220 -8.41 -4.69 -6.10
CA LEU A 220 -7.41 -3.62 -5.90
C LEU A 220 -7.98 -2.24 -6.26
N TYR A 221 -8.80 -2.16 -7.32
CA TYR A 221 -9.52 -0.95 -7.67
C TYR A 221 -10.51 -0.53 -6.56
N ASP A 222 -11.30 -1.46 -6.04
CA ASP A 222 -12.28 -1.18 -5.00
C ASP A 222 -11.60 -0.75 -3.69
N ILE A 223 -10.51 -1.40 -3.31
CA ILE A 223 -9.67 -0.99 -2.17
C ILE A 223 -9.13 0.42 -2.38
N THR A 224 -8.54 0.70 -3.53
CA THR A 224 -8.01 2.04 -3.87
C THR A 224 -9.11 3.10 -3.78
N SER A 225 -10.26 2.84 -4.37
CA SER A 225 -11.43 3.73 -4.30
C SER A 225 -11.90 3.94 -2.86
N SER A 226 -11.95 2.87 -2.07
CA SER A 226 -12.34 2.93 -0.65
C SER A 226 -11.38 3.75 0.19
N LEU A 227 -10.07 3.62 -0.03
CA LEU A 227 -9.03 4.39 0.66
C LEU A 227 -9.13 5.89 0.31
N ILE A 228 -9.38 6.22 -0.95
CA ILE A 228 -9.58 7.61 -1.41
C ILE A 228 -10.84 8.19 -0.76
N ASN A 229 -11.95 7.43 -0.75
CA ASN A 229 -13.21 7.87 -0.13
C ASN A 229 -13.07 8.02 1.39
N LEU A 230 -12.41 7.08 2.07
CA LEU A 230 -12.11 7.17 3.50
C LEU A 230 -11.38 8.48 3.82
N ARG A 231 -10.32 8.77 3.05
CA ARG A 231 -9.54 9.99 3.20
C ARG A 231 -10.35 11.26 2.93
N LYS A 232 -11.19 11.27 1.89
CA LYS A 232 -12.03 12.43 1.52
C LYS A 232 -13.12 12.69 2.56
N ASN A 233 -13.79 11.64 3.01
CA ASN A 233 -14.92 11.74 3.95
C ASN A 233 -14.47 12.06 5.37
N HIS A 234 -13.22 11.71 5.74
CA HIS A 234 -12.63 11.94 7.06
C HIS A 234 -11.32 12.75 6.93
N SER A 235 -11.38 13.85 6.16
CA SER A 235 -10.20 14.62 5.81
C SER A 235 -9.49 15.25 7.02
N SER A 236 -10.20 15.56 8.11
CA SER A 236 -9.59 16.05 9.36
C SER A 236 -8.61 15.04 9.94
N THR A 237 -9.02 13.77 10.04
CA THR A 237 -8.19 12.67 10.53
C THR A 237 -7.00 12.39 9.62
N PHE A 238 -7.24 12.26 8.30
CA PHE A 238 -6.18 11.86 7.36
C PHE A 238 -5.29 13.03 6.87
N ASN A 239 -5.56 14.27 7.30
CA ASN A 239 -4.68 15.42 7.14
C ASN A 239 -4.27 16.02 8.49
N THR A 240 -4.51 15.29 9.59
CA THR A 240 -4.12 15.74 10.93
C THR A 240 -2.63 16.07 10.99
N LYS A 241 -2.30 17.05 11.84
CA LYS A 241 -0.90 17.33 12.20
C LYS A 241 -0.43 16.50 13.39
N ASP A 242 -1.34 15.86 14.12
CA ASP A 242 -1.02 14.95 15.23
C ASP A 242 -1.00 13.50 14.74
N PHE A 243 0.12 13.10 14.20
CA PHE A 243 0.31 11.72 13.75
C PHE A 243 1.72 11.22 14.01
N TYR A 244 1.82 9.90 14.20
CA TYR A 244 3.05 9.16 14.46
C TYR A 244 3.19 8.03 13.44
N TYR A 245 4.41 7.60 13.17
CA TYR A 245 4.67 6.54 12.19
C TYR A 245 5.92 5.74 12.53
N SER A 246 5.93 4.49 12.11
CA SER A 246 7.10 3.62 12.08
C SER A 246 7.09 2.88 10.74
N LEU A 247 7.90 3.33 9.78
CA LEU A 247 7.87 2.90 8.38
C LEU A 247 9.19 2.25 7.93
N THR A 248 10.09 1.94 8.88
CA THR A 248 11.43 1.43 8.61
C THR A 248 11.55 -0.08 8.72
N SER A 249 10.73 -0.71 9.55
CA SER A 249 10.84 -2.13 9.90
C SER A 249 9.96 -3.04 9.05
N ARG A 250 10.01 -4.34 9.34
CA ARG A 250 9.22 -5.39 8.66
C ARG A 250 7.72 -5.21 8.82
N THR A 251 7.30 -4.84 10.02
CA THR A 251 5.95 -4.36 10.27
C THR A 251 5.94 -2.84 10.33
N LYS A 252 4.94 -2.23 9.74
CA LYS A 252 4.84 -0.77 9.69
C LYS A 252 3.52 -0.33 10.30
N ARG A 253 3.52 0.90 10.83
CA ARG A 253 2.32 1.49 11.42
C ARG A 253 2.27 3.00 11.17
N LEU A 254 1.03 3.50 11.09
CA LEU A 254 0.69 4.92 11.05
C LEU A 254 -0.43 5.14 12.06
N ILE A 255 -0.28 6.11 12.92
CA ILE A 255 -1.22 6.49 13.98
C ILE A 255 -1.64 7.92 13.69
N LEU A 256 -2.93 8.15 13.54
CA LEU A 256 -3.53 9.43 13.20
C LEU A 256 -4.49 9.81 14.32
N ASN A 257 -4.18 10.88 15.04
CA ASN A 257 -5.02 11.37 16.13
C ASN A 257 -5.83 12.58 15.67
N ASP A 258 -7.13 12.55 15.91
CA ASP A 258 -8.02 13.68 15.63
C ASP A 258 -9.18 13.68 16.63
N SER A 259 -9.75 14.84 16.88
CA SER A 259 -10.84 15.00 17.85
C SER A 259 -12.15 14.33 17.43
N ILE A 260 -12.31 14.01 16.14
CA ILE A 260 -13.52 13.39 15.61
C ILE A 260 -13.35 11.87 15.54
N MET A 261 -12.19 11.39 15.07
CA MET A 261 -11.91 9.98 14.87
C MET A 261 -10.40 9.74 14.89
N ASN A 262 -9.95 8.80 15.69
CA ASN A 262 -8.59 8.30 15.60
C ASN A 262 -8.52 7.13 14.59
N ALA A 263 -7.39 7.03 13.89
CA ALA A 263 -7.16 5.93 12.97
C ALA A 263 -5.76 5.32 13.18
N ASN A 264 -5.68 4.01 13.00
CA ASN A 264 -4.47 3.23 13.17
C ASN A 264 -4.28 2.28 11.98
N VAL A 265 -3.23 2.48 11.20
CA VAL A 265 -2.91 1.64 10.03
C VAL A 265 -1.72 0.78 10.39
N ILE A 266 -1.86 -0.52 10.28
CA ILE A 266 -0.79 -1.48 10.52
C ILE A 266 -0.64 -2.41 9.33
N GLY A 267 0.58 -2.89 9.08
CA GLY A 267 0.83 -3.81 7.97
C GLY A 267 2.09 -4.64 8.15
N ASN A 268 2.04 -5.85 7.66
CA ASN A 268 3.17 -6.78 7.61
C ASN A 268 3.77 -6.82 6.20
N PHE A 269 4.94 -6.23 6.04
CA PHE A 269 5.68 -6.17 4.76
C PHE A 269 6.67 -7.33 4.59
N ASP A 270 6.81 -8.19 5.62
CA ASP A 270 7.62 -9.40 5.53
C ASP A 270 6.85 -10.51 4.75
N ILE A 271 7.57 -11.58 4.44
CA ILE A 271 7.04 -12.81 3.86
C ILE A 271 6.76 -13.89 4.92
N TRP A 272 6.85 -13.51 6.20
CA TRP A 272 6.56 -14.34 7.37
C TRP A 272 5.52 -13.65 8.25
N HIS A 273 4.78 -14.43 9.04
CA HIS A 273 3.95 -13.89 10.11
C HIS A 273 4.78 -12.99 11.04
N ARG A 274 4.21 -11.87 11.42
CA ARG A 274 4.88 -10.90 12.31
C ARG A 274 3.91 -10.34 13.34
N ASN A 275 4.44 -10.17 14.54
CA ASN A 275 3.74 -9.41 15.55
C ASN A 275 3.95 -7.91 15.33
N VAL A 276 2.88 -7.16 15.49
CA VAL A 276 2.87 -5.70 15.46
C VAL A 276 2.20 -5.16 16.72
N ILE A 277 2.75 -4.11 17.28
CA ILE A 277 2.10 -3.34 18.34
C ILE A 277 1.48 -2.10 17.69
N PRO A 278 0.15 -2.03 17.56
CA PRO A 278 -0.51 -0.89 16.90
C PRO A 278 -0.30 0.42 17.62
N ASN A 279 -0.18 0.39 18.96
CA ASN A 279 -0.05 1.55 19.83
C ASN A 279 -1.30 2.43 19.73
N PHE A 280 -2.45 1.86 20.10
CA PHE A 280 -3.74 2.53 20.05
C PHE A 280 -3.78 3.79 20.91
N ALA A 281 -4.50 4.83 20.46
CA ALA A 281 -4.59 6.10 21.17
C ALA A 281 -5.28 5.96 22.54
N HIS A 282 -6.22 5.02 22.69
CA HIS A 282 -6.95 4.76 23.94
C HIS A 282 -7.46 3.32 24.00
N LEU A 283 -7.89 2.90 25.18
CA LEU A 283 -8.58 1.64 25.43
C LEU A 283 -10.02 1.72 24.93
N GLY A 284 -10.64 0.56 24.69
CA GLY A 284 -12.03 0.46 24.28
C GLY A 284 -12.20 -0.24 22.93
N ILE A 285 -13.30 0.04 22.24
CA ILE A 285 -13.65 -0.66 21.01
C ILE A 285 -13.05 0.11 19.81
N TRP A 286 -12.35 -0.63 18.95
CA TRP A 286 -11.86 -0.19 17.65
C TRP A 286 -12.46 -1.07 16.59
N TYR A 287 -12.65 -0.53 15.38
CA TYR A 287 -13.31 -1.21 14.28
C TYR A 287 -12.37 -1.31 13.07
N ASP A 288 -12.23 -2.49 12.51
CA ASP A 288 -11.52 -2.67 11.23
C ASP A 288 -12.38 -2.13 10.09
N TYR A 289 -11.82 -1.24 9.29
CA TYR A 289 -12.55 -0.54 8.23
C TYR A 289 -13.08 -1.47 7.13
N PHE A 290 -12.29 -2.49 6.74
CA PHE A 290 -12.66 -3.39 5.66
C PHE A 290 -13.55 -4.56 6.11
N SER A 291 -13.38 -5.04 7.33
CA SER A 291 -14.17 -6.16 7.84
C SER A 291 -15.37 -5.73 8.68
N SER A 292 -15.37 -4.51 9.21
CA SER A 292 -16.30 -4.02 10.24
C SER A 292 -16.24 -4.82 11.55
N ASP A 293 -15.26 -5.72 11.70
CA ASP A 293 -15.03 -6.44 12.96
C ASP A 293 -14.62 -5.46 14.06
N SER A 294 -15.03 -5.76 15.29
CA SER A 294 -14.62 -4.99 16.45
C SER A 294 -13.46 -5.66 17.18
N LEU A 295 -12.52 -4.82 17.61
CA LEU A 295 -11.41 -5.19 18.46
C LEU A 295 -11.56 -4.49 19.81
N ILE A 296 -11.60 -5.24 20.92
CA ILE A 296 -11.58 -4.67 22.26
C ILE A 296 -10.12 -4.47 22.67
N VAL A 297 -9.69 -3.22 22.73
CA VAL A 297 -8.36 -2.84 23.17
C VAL A 297 -8.35 -2.71 24.70
N THR A 298 -7.74 -3.68 25.36
CA THR A 298 -7.56 -3.71 26.82
C THR A 298 -6.19 -3.22 27.28
N ASP A 299 -5.24 -3.15 26.33
CA ASP A 299 -3.90 -2.60 26.49
C ASP A 299 -3.53 -1.87 25.20
N GLN A 300 -3.15 -0.59 25.30
CA GLN A 300 -2.72 0.22 24.15
C GLN A 300 -1.54 -0.40 23.39
N TYR A 301 -0.72 -1.19 24.09
CA TYR A 301 0.47 -1.85 23.56
C TYR A 301 0.23 -3.33 23.23
N MET A 302 -1.03 -3.77 23.20
CA MET A 302 -1.34 -5.15 22.84
C MET A 302 -0.70 -5.54 21.49
N SER A 303 -0.25 -6.78 21.41
CA SER A 303 0.38 -7.31 20.19
C SER A 303 -0.66 -8.02 19.34
N LEU A 304 -0.66 -7.71 18.04
CA LEU A 304 -1.48 -8.40 17.03
C LEU A 304 -0.56 -9.16 16.08
N THR A 305 -0.93 -10.38 15.71
CA THR A 305 -0.21 -11.16 14.70
C THR A 305 -0.82 -10.89 13.34
N LEU A 306 0.02 -10.52 12.36
CA LEU A 306 -0.37 -10.32 10.97
C LEU A 306 0.30 -11.37 10.08
N ALA A 307 -0.48 -11.95 9.17
CA ALA A 307 0.01 -12.81 8.10
C ALA A 307 0.90 -12.01 7.12
N PRO A 308 1.72 -12.68 6.27
CA PRO A 308 2.48 -12.02 5.23
C PRO A 308 1.57 -11.20 4.30
N GLY A 309 1.91 -9.92 4.07
CA GLY A 309 1.12 -9.03 3.21
C GLY A 309 -0.19 -8.52 3.83
N GLU A 310 -0.53 -8.93 5.04
CA GLU A 310 -1.74 -8.48 5.73
C GLU A 310 -1.58 -7.04 6.24
N TYR A 311 -2.68 -6.29 6.16
CA TYR A 311 -2.82 -4.96 6.73
C TYR A 311 -4.19 -4.78 7.37
N ARG A 312 -4.29 -3.85 8.31
CA ARG A 312 -5.51 -3.47 8.99
C ARG A 312 -5.59 -1.95 9.11
N ILE A 313 -6.81 -1.43 9.02
CA ILE A 313 -7.11 -0.02 9.26
C ILE A 313 -8.16 0.03 10.36
N TYR A 314 -7.72 0.35 11.55
CA TYR A 314 -8.62 0.50 12.70
C TYR A 314 -9.04 1.95 12.87
N THR A 315 -10.31 2.15 13.19
CA THR A 315 -10.88 3.44 13.60
C THR A 315 -11.63 3.27 14.91
N ASP A 316 -11.63 4.27 15.78
CA ASP A 316 -12.41 4.29 17.02
C ASP A 316 -13.88 4.69 16.81
N LEU A 317 -14.18 5.22 15.64
CA LEU A 317 -15.55 5.44 15.16
C LEU A 317 -15.95 4.30 14.20
N LYS A 318 -17.11 3.68 14.43
CA LYS A 318 -17.63 2.65 13.53
C LYS A 318 -18.06 3.29 12.21
N LEU A 319 -17.38 2.93 11.13
CA LEU A 319 -17.67 3.38 9.77
C LEU A 319 -18.50 2.34 9.02
N ASN A 320 -19.17 2.78 7.96
CA ASN A 320 -19.81 1.86 7.02
C ASN A 320 -18.73 1.05 6.30
N GLN A 321 -18.93 -0.27 6.26
CA GLN A 321 -18.05 -1.16 5.54
C GLN A 321 -18.07 -0.83 4.05
N PRO A 322 -16.92 -0.62 3.40
CA PRO A 322 -16.89 -0.40 1.97
C PRO A 322 -17.28 -1.67 1.19
N SER A 323 -17.94 -1.48 0.05
CA SER A 323 -18.19 -2.58 -0.87
C SER A 323 -16.92 -2.89 -1.64
N VAL A 324 -16.31 -4.02 -1.38
CA VAL A 324 -15.09 -4.50 -2.03
C VAL A 324 -15.37 -5.85 -2.66
N THR A 325 -14.91 -6.04 -3.89
CA THR A 325 -14.97 -7.34 -4.56
C THR A 325 -14.20 -8.37 -3.71
N LEU A 326 -14.89 -9.42 -3.28
CA LEU A 326 -14.27 -10.49 -2.50
C LEU A 326 -13.27 -11.24 -3.39
N SER A 327 -12.05 -11.42 -2.91
CA SER A 327 -11.16 -12.42 -3.49
C SER A 327 -11.63 -13.79 -3.00
N GLU A 328 -11.47 -14.82 -3.81
CA GLU A 328 -11.80 -16.20 -3.39
C GLU A 328 -11.04 -16.60 -2.10
N ILE A 329 -9.91 -15.97 -1.82
CA ILE A 329 -9.10 -16.15 -0.60
C ILE A 329 -9.82 -15.59 0.65
N GLU A 330 -10.59 -14.49 0.55
CA GLU A 330 -11.26 -13.91 1.74
C GLU A 330 -12.48 -14.69 2.21
N ASN A 331 -13.09 -15.50 1.34
CA ASN A 331 -14.18 -16.38 1.75
C ASN A 331 -13.70 -17.57 2.60
N GLN A 332 -12.39 -17.78 2.68
CA GLN A 332 -11.87 -18.96 3.36
C GLN A 332 -11.42 -18.72 4.81
N ASP A 333 -11.06 -17.49 5.27
CA ASP A 333 -10.39 -17.43 6.56
C ASP A 333 -10.58 -16.18 7.40
N ARG A 334 -11.75 -15.99 7.96
CA ARG A 334 -11.93 -15.15 9.16
C ARG A 334 -12.10 -15.96 10.46
N ASN A 335 -11.66 -17.22 10.48
CA ASN A 335 -11.66 -18.02 11.71
C ASN A 335 -10.24 -18.21 12.22
N GLU A 336 -10.05 -17.75 13.42
CA GLU A 336 -8.87 -17.73 14.25
C GLU A 336 -7.92 -18.91 14.08
N GLY A 337 -6.71 -18.66 13.59
CA GLY A 337 -5.54 -19.37 14.09
C GLY A 337 -4.94 -20.50 13.24
N ILE A 338 -5.56 -21.01 12.16
CA ILE A 338 -5.01 -22.11 11.35
C ILE A 338 -5.16 -21.81 9.87
N ASN A 339 -4.07 -21.82 9.12
CA ASN A 339 -4.05 -21.58 7.66
C ASN A 339 -3.79 -22.87 6.90
N PHE A 340 -4.41 -23.03 5.72
CA PHE A 340 -4.29 -24.18 4.84
C PHE A 340 -3.93 -23.72 3.43
N TYR A 341 -2.87 -24.29 2.86
CA TYR A 341 -2.44 -23.95 1.50
C TYR A 341 -1.54 -25.05 0.89
N PRO A 342 -1.44 -25.13 -0.44
CA PRO A 342 -2.22 -24.39 -1.42
C PRO A 342 -3.70 -24.86 -1.41
N ASN A 343 -4.59 -24.01 -1.91
CA ASN A 343 -5.96 -24.37 -2.20
C ASN A 343 -6.40 -23.58 -3.46
N PRO A 344 -6.60 -24.23 -4.61
CA PRO A 344 -6.58 -25.67 -4.85
C PRO A 344 -5.23 -26.36 -4.58
N ALA A 345 -5.26 -27.64 -4.25
CA ALA A 345 -4.11 -28.48 -4.00
C ALA A 345 -4.04 -29.65 -4.99
N ASN A 346 -2.82 -30.05 -5.36
CA ASN A 346 -2.59 -31.24 -6.18
C ASN A 346 -2.10 -32.42 -5.33
N ASP A 347 -0.84 -32.32 -4.87
CA ASP A 347 -0.18 -33.46 -4.19
C ASP A 347 -0.25 -33.35 -2.67
N PHE A 348 -0.35 -32.12 -2.12
CA PHE A 348 -0.31 -31.90 -0.68
C PHE A 348 -1.01 -30.62 -0.24
N VAL A 349 -1.42 -30.57 1.02
CA VAL A 349 -1.87 -29.37 1.74
C VAL A 349 -0.96 -29.14 2.93
N LEU A 350 -0.56 -27.91 3.15
CA LEU A 350 0.16 -27.47 4.34
C LEU A 350 -0.83 -26.88 5.34
N ILE A 351 -0.70 -27.27 6.59
CA ILE A 351 -1.44 -26.70 7.71
C ILE A 351 -0.47 -25.84 8.51
N ASP A 352 -0.73 -24.55 8.60
CA ASP A 352 0.09 -23.59 9.35
C ASP A 352 -0.61 -23.24 10.68
N PHE A 353 0.04 -23.61 11.79
CA PHE A 353 -0.40 -23.38 13.16
C PHE A 353 0.26 -22.17 13.82
N GLN A 354 1.00 -21.35 13.07
CA GLN A 354 1.85 -20.28 13.66
C GLN A 354 1.07 -19.21 14.42
N SER A 355 -0.21 -19.05 14.12
CA SER A 355 -1.08 -18.10 14.79
C SER A 355 -1.71 -18.62 16.10
N LEU A 356 -1.54 -19.91 16.41
CA LEU A 356 -2.04 -20.50 17.66
C LEU A 356 -0.90 -20.57 18.69
N ASN A 357 -1.01 -19.77 19.74
CA ASN A 357 -0.15 -19.89 20.91
C ASN A 357 -0.62 -21.10 21.74
N ASN A 358 0.26 -22.09 21.94
CA ASN A 358 0.04 -23.28 22.78
C ASN A 358 -1.16 -24.14 22.32
N ILE A 359 -1.04 -24.81 21.18
CA ILE A 359 -1.93 -25.92 20.88
C ILE A 359 -1.44 -27.14 21.64
N GLY A 360 -2.30 -27.67 22.51
CA GLY A 360 -2.18 -29.04 23.02
C GLY A 360 -2.34 -30.07 21.89
N GLU A 361 -2.78 -31.24 22.21
CA GLU A 361 -3.14 -32.24 21.23
C GLU A 361 -4.31 -31.76 20.35
N ALA A 362 -4.18 -31.85 19.02
CA ALA A 362 -5.22 -31.51 18.07
C ALA A 362 -5.60 -32.71 17.21
N ASN A 363 -6.89 -32.96 17.10
CA ASN A 363 -7.44 -33.96 16.18
C ASN A 363 -7.66 -33.35 14.83
N PHE A 364 -7.16 -33.97 13.78
CA PHE A 364 -7.25 -33.55 12.39
C PHE A 364 -7.97 -34.58 11.56
N GLN A 365 -8.90 -34.16 10.69
CA GLN A 365 -9.54 -35.07 9.73
C GLN A 365 -9.85 -34.35 8.41
N ILE A 366 -9.81 -35.13 7.30
CA ILE A 366 -10.33 -34.73 5.99
C ILE A 366 -11.50 -35.66 5.64
N THR A 367 -12.61 -35.05 5.22
CA THR A 367 -13.79 -35.76 4.76
C THR A 367 -14.17 -35.38 3.36
N ASP A 368 -14.82 -36.25 2.61
CA ASP A 368 -15.47 -35.91 1.37
C ASP A 368 -16.81 -35.18 1.64
N MET A 369 -17.49 -34.73 0.58
CA MET A 369 -18.77 -34.05 0.68
C MET A 369 -19.95 -34.91 1.16
N LEU A 370 -19.73 -36.22 1.24
CA LEU A 370 -20.68 -37.21 1.84
C LEU A 370 -20.40 -37.45 3.32
N GLY A 371 -19.37 -36.82 3.88
CA GLY A 371 -18.96 -36.98 5.28
C GLY A 371 -18.11 -38.23 5.57
N ARG A 372 -17.60 -38.91 4.53
CA ARG A 372 -16.70 -40.07 4.74
C ARG A 372 -15.31 -39.54 5.10
N VAL A 373 -14.76 -40.02 6.21
CA VAL A 373 -13.41 -39.68 6.67
C VAL A 373 -12.38 -40.38 5.79
N LEU A 374 -11.51 -39.60 5.13
CA LEU A 374 -10.45 -40.10 4.25
C LEU A 374 -9.09 -40.08 4.95
N ILE A 375 -8.83 -39.06 5.75
CA ILE A 375 -7.65 -38.97 6.62
C ILE A 375 -8.10 -38.57 8.02
N GLN A 376 -7.51 -39.23 9.02
CA GLN A 376 -7.63 -38.81 10.40
C GLN A 376 -6.29 -39.02 11.11
N SER A 377 -5.82 -38.01 11.83
CA SER A 377 -4.59 -38.07 12.61
C SER A 377 -4.65 -37.15 13.82
N VAL A 378 -3.74 -37.41 14.77
CA VAL A 378 -3.52 -36.52 15.92
C VAL A 378 -2.24 -35.74 15.70
N ILE A 379 -2.29 -34.45 15.94
CA ILE A 379 -1.15 -33.56 15.88
C ILE A 379 -0.77 -33.22 17.31
N ASN A 380 0.44 -33.62 17.73
CA ASN A 380 0.94 -33.43 19.09
C ASN A 380 1.87 -32.22 19.18
N ASN A 381 1.89 -31.54 20.32
CA ASN A 381 2.66 -30.33 20.64
C ASN A 381 4.19 -30.48 20.55
N TYR A 382 4.70 -31.71 20.32
CA TYR A 382 6.13 -32.02 20.28
C TYR A 382 6.75 -31.96 18.88
N GLU A 383 5.94 -31.81 17.83
CA GLU A 383 6.46 -31.57 16.49
C GLU A 383 6.68 -30.04 16.34
N PHE A 384 7.91 -29.60 16.53
CA PHE A 384 8.34 -28.18 16.44
C PHE A 384 8.21 -27.56 15.04
N ASP A 385 7.73 -28.30 14.06
CA ASP A 385 7.36 -27.75 12.75
C ASP A 385 5.95 -27.15 12.85
N ARG A 386 5.90 -25.82 12.94
CA ARG A 386 4.65 -25.04 12.95
C ARG A 386 3.80 -25.20 11.69
N VAL A 387 4.31 -25.93 10.71
CA VAL A 387 3.63 -26.26 9.45
C VAL A 387 3.66 -27.77 9.24
N LYS A 388 2.47 -28.37 9.11
CA LYS A 388 2.34 -29.82 8.83
C LYS A 388 1.94 -30.04 7.39
N LYS A 389 2.69 -30.89 6.67
CA LYS A 389 2.37 -31.31 5.31
C LYS A 389 1.46 -32.55 5.36
N ILE A 390 0.33 -32.48 4.64
CA ILE A 390 -0.61 -33.57 4.45
C ILE A 390 -0.56 -33.97 2.98
N ASP A 391 -0.30 -35.23 2.72
CA ASP A 391 -0.33 -35.81 1.38
C ASP A 391 -1.79 -36.05 0.96
N VAL A 392 -2.19 -35.46 -0.15
CA VAL A 392 -3.53 -35.59 -0.76
C VAL A 392 -3.45 -36.09 -2.21
N SER A 393 -2.27 -36.56 -2.64
CA SER A 393 -2.00 -36.99 -4.01
C SER A 393 -2.85 -38.21 -4.45
N GLN A 394 -3.46 -38.91 -3.50
CA GLN A 394 -4.34 -40.04 -3.73
C GLN A 394 -5.83 -39.71 -3.75
N PHE A 395 -6.16 -38.41 -3.64
CA PHE A 395 -7.54 -37.95 -3.66
C PHE A 395 -7.98 -37.68 -5.09
N ASP A 396 -9.20 -38.05 -5.41
CA ASP A 396 -9.79 -37.66 -6.70
C ASP A 396 -10.02 -36.11 -6.73
N PRO A 397 -9.93 -35.48 -7.91
CA PRO A 397 -10.30 -34.07 -8.03
C PRO A 397 -11.69 -33.79 -7.48
N GLY A 398 -11.80 -32.78 -6.61
CA GLY A 398 -13.08 -32.47 -5.98
C GLY A 398 -12.96 -31.55 -4.77
N LEU A 399 -14.12 -31.33 -4.12
CA LEU A 399 -14.25 -30.52 -2.90
C LEU A 399 -14.24 -31.44 -1.67
N TYR A 400 -13.43 -31.08 -0.67
CA TYR A 400 -13.26 -31.81 0.58
C TYR A 400 -13.39 -30.86 1.77
N GLN A 401 -13.78 -31.41 2.93
CA GLN A 401 -13.82 -30.68 4.19
C GLN A 401 -12.67 -31.12 5.09
N MET A 402 -11.89 -30.17 5.56
CA MET A 402 -10.85 -30.36 6.55
C MET A 402 -11.32 -29.82 7.89
N GLN A 403 -11.12 -30.59 8.96
CA GLN A 403 -11.50 -30.21 10.31
C GLN A 403 -10.32 -30.44 11.26
N ILE A 404 -10.07 -29.45 12.11
CA ILE A 404 -9.13 -29.56 13.23
C ILE A 404 -9.85 -29.19 14.51
N SER A 405 -9.72 -30.05 15.53
CA SER A 405 -10.31 -29.85 16.85
C SER A 405 -9.24 -29.91 17.93
N SER A 406 -9.14 -28.90 18.77
CA SER A 406 -8.23 -28.80 19.92
C SER A 406 -8.87 -27.97 21.04
N GLU A 407 -8.76 -28.44 22.28
CA GLU A 407 -9.22 -27.77 23.51
C GLU A 407 -10.67 -27.21 23.43
N GLY A 408 -11.56 -27.99 22.81
CA GLY A 408 -12.98 -27.63 22.67
C GLY A 408 -13.29 -26.62 21.55
N LYS A 409 -12.28 -26.18 20.78
CA LYS A 409 -12.44 -25.41 19.55
C LYS A 409 -12.36 -26.33 18.35
N THR A 410 -13.18 -26.02 17.33
CA THR A 410 -13.18 -26.77 16.06
C THR A 410 -13.06 -25.78 14.90
N PHE A 411 -12.10 -26.05 14.03
CA PHE A 411 -11.83 -25.27 12.82
C PHE A 411 -12.20 -26.12 11.61
N ASN A 412 -13.02 -25.58 10.72
CA ASN A 412 -13.46 -26.25 9.50
C ASN A 412 -13.01 -25.47 8.28
N ARG A 413 -12.54 -26.16 7.25
CA ARG A 413 -12.12 -25.58 5.97
C ARG A 413 -12.52 -26.47 4.80
N SER A 414 -12.90 -25.81 3.72
CA SER A 414 -13.04 -26.49 2.43
C SER A 414 -11.72 -26.44 1.67
N ILE A 415 -11.30 -27.57 1.13
CA ILE A 415 -10.15 -27.67 0.22
C ILE A 415 -10.60 -28.21 -1.13
N ILE A 416 -10.02 -27.70 -2.19
CA ILE A 416 -10.22 -28.17 -3.57
C ILE A 416 -8.98 -28.95 -3.95
N ILE A 417 -9.17 -30.16 -4.46
CA ILE A 417 -8.12 -31.00 -5.04
C ILE A 417 -8.29 -31.00 -6.56
N GLU A 418 -7.19 -30.74 -7.30
CA GLU A 418 -7.13 -30.73 -8.77
C GLU A 418 -6.34 -31.88 -9.33
#